data_5d1b1109a67e198f28cef62ccb56ffca
#
_entry.id   5d1b1109a67e198f28cef62ccb56ffca
#
_cell.length_a   1.000
_cell.length_b   1.000
_cell.length_c   1.000
_cell.angle_alpha   90.00
_cell.angle_beta   90.00
_cell.angle_gamma   90.00
#
_symmetry.space_group_name_H-M   'P 1'
#
loop_
_entity.id
_entity.type
_entity.pdbx_description
1 polymer ?
#
loop_
_entity_poly.entity_id
_entity_poly.type
_entity_poly.pdbx_seq_one_letter_code
_entity_poly.pdbx_strand_id
1 'polypeptide(L)'
;YKVGIIAQPDCSDPSAFTVLGKPRLAFLISAGAMDSMVANYTANNKPRSSDAYAHGGEAGHRPDRALITYTSKIREAYKGVTVIIGGIEASLRRFSHYDYWSNKVRRSILLDSKADLLLYGMGEHSIIETAD
;
A
#
# COMPACT_ATOMS: atom_id res chain seq x y z
N TYR A 1 -5.10 -6.48 20.97
CA TYR A 1 -4.66 -5.22 20.32
C TYR A 1 -5.85 -4.34 19.96
N LYS A 2 -5.63 -3.01 19.96
CA LYS A 2 -6.59 -2.05 19.38
C LYS A 2 -6.16 -1.77 17.95
N VAL A 3 -7.07 -1.97 16.99
CA VAL A 3 -6.81 -1.80 15.56
C VAL A 3 -7.79 -0.78 15.00
N GLY A 4 -7.30 0.18 14.24
CA GLY A 4 -8.10 1.10 13.44
C GLY A 4 -7.85 0.90 11.97
N ILE A 5 -8.84 1.13 11.14
CA ILE A 5 -8.76 0.97 9.68
C ILE A 5 -9.05 2.31 9.02
N ILE A 6 -8.14 2.72 8.13
CA ILE A 6 -8.34 3.85 7.22
C ILE A 6 -8.49 3.25 5.82
N ALA A 7 -9.73 3.19 5.33
CA ALA A 7 -10.01 2.59 4.03
C ALA A 7 -9.79 3.64 2.92
N GLN A 8 -8.91 3.31 1.98
CA GLN A 8 -8.63 4.08 0.76
C GLN A 8 -8.52 5.60 1.01
N PRO A 9 -7.54 6.05 1.83
CA PRO A 9 -7.42 7.46 2.18
C PRO A 9 -7.13 8.32 0.95
N ASP A 10 -7.69 9.51 0.93
CA ASP A 10 -7.41 10.50 -0.11
C ASP A 10 -5.96 10.98 0.00
N CYS A 11 -5.15 10.69 -1.01
CA CYS A 11 -3.74 11.08 -1.04
C CYS A 11 -3.52 12.59 -1.25
N SER A 12 -4.55 13.33 -1.65
CA SER A 12 -4.50 14.79 -1.77
C SER A 12 -4.74 15.49 -0.42
N ASP A 13 -5.36 14.80 0.54
CA ASP A 13 -5.63 15.31 1.88
C ASP A 13 -4.71 14.66 2.93
N PRO A 14 -3.70 15.41 3.44
CA PRO A 14 -2.82 14.89 4.49
C PRO A 14 -3.56 14.49 5.77
N SER A 15 -4.71 15.08 6.06
CA SER A 15 -5.50 14.77 7.26
C SER A 15 -6.09 13.38 7.22
N ALA A 16 -6.35 12.82 6.01
CA ALA A 16 -6.87 11.48 5.83
C ALA A 16 -5.98 10.39 6.44
N PHE A 17 -4.68 10.65 6.55
CA PHE A 17 -3.71 9.72 7.14
C PHE A 17 -3.54 9.88 8.66
N THR A 18 -4.14 10.90 9.24
CA THR A 18 -3.96 11.24 10.66
C THR A 18 -5.22 11.09 11.50
N VAL A 19 -6.34 10.69 10.91
CA VAL A 19 -7.66 10.60 11.55
C VAL A 19 -7.69 9.71 12.80
N LEU A 20 -6.81 8.71 12.89
CA LEU A 20 -6.71 7.80 14.04
C LEU A 20 -5.55 8.16 14.98
N GLY A 21 -4.78 9.20 14.66
CA GLY A 21 -3.60 9.58 15.41
C GLY A 21 -2.39 8.67 15.18
N LYS A 22 -1.31 8.92 15.92
CA LYS A 22 -0.07 8.13 15.84
C LYS A 22 -0.26 6.75 16.49
N PRO A 23 0.02 5.64 15.80
CA PRO A 23 -0.09 4.32 16.38
C PRO A 23 0.98 4.09 17.45
N ARG A 24 0.69 3.22 18.42
CA ARG A 24 1.66 2.79 19.42
C ARG A 24 2.66 1.76 18.89
N LEU A 25 2.23 0.89 17.97
CA LEU A 25 3.06 -0.16 17.37
C LEU A 25 3.51 0.21 15.97
N ALA A 26 2.62 0.16 15.00
CA ALA A 26 2.95 0.35 13.60
C ALA A 26 1.75 0.78 12.76
N PHE A 27 2.01 1.32 11.58
CA PHE A 27 1.08 1.30 10.46
C PHE A 27 1.26 0.02 9.66
N LEU A 28 0.14 -0.65 9.38
CA LEU A 28 0.08 -1.78 8.47
C LEU A 28 -0.55 -1.30 7.17
N ILE A 29 0.17 -1.43 6.05
CA ILE A 29 -0.26 -0.88 4.77
C ILE A 29 -0.45 -1.99 3.76
N SER A 30 -1.60 -1.98 3.10
CA SER A 30 -1.95 -2.86 1.99
C SER A 30 -2.55 -2.03 0.86
N ALA A 31 -2.36 -2.47 -0.38
CA ALA A 31 -3.06 -1.91 -1.55
C ALA A 31 -4.52 -2.38 -1.66
N GLY A 32 -4.98 -3.21 -0.72
CA GLY A 32 -6.28 -3.86 -0.75
C GLY A 32 -6.24 -5.24 -1.41
N ALA A 33 -7.36 -5.67 -1.95
CA ALA A 33 -7.54 -7.01 -2.52
C ALA A 33 -6.77 -7.25 -3.82
N MET A 34 -6.24 -6.21 -4.45
CA MET A 34 -5.58 -6.27 -5.75
C MET A 34 -4.34 -5.36 -5.78
N ASP A 35 -3.39 -5.68 -6.67
CA ASP A 35 -2.28 -4.77 -7.01
C ASP A 35 -2.82 -3.47 -7.61
N SER A 36 -2.32 -2.33 -7.15
CA SER A 36 -2.85 -1.02 -7.55
C SER A 36 -2.69 -0.73 -9.03
N MET A 37 -1.58 -1.14 -9.64
CA MET A 37 -1.35 -0.93 -11.06
C MET A 37 -2.29 -1.80 -11.91
N VAL A 38 -2.55 -3.05 -11.48
CA VAL A 38 -3.52 -3.93 -12.14
C VAL A 38 -4.96 -3.41 -11.96
N ALA A 39 -5.27 -2.82 -10.81
CA ALA A 39 -6.58 -2.20 -10.57
C ALA A 39 -6.79 -0.94 -11.43
N ASN A 40 -5.76 -0.13 -11.63
CA ASN A 40 -5.85 1.15 -12.33
C ASN A 40 -5.73 1.04 -13.85
N TYR A 41 -5.03 0.02 -14.37
CA TYR A 41 -4.71 -0.08 -15.78
C TYR A 41 -5.12 -1.40 -16.42
N THR A 42 -5.43 -1.36 -17.70
CA THR A 42 -5.62 -2.55 -18.55
C THR A 42 -4.27 -3.12 -18.99
N ALA A 43 -4.29 -4.33 -19.59
CA ALA A 43 -3.10 -4.95 -20.18
C ALA A 43 -2.45 -4.09 -21.29
N ASN A 44 -3.20 -3.21 -21.93
CA ASN A 44 -2.72 -2.28 -22.94
C ASN A 44 -2.30 -0.92 -22.33
N ASN A 45 -2.05 -0.87 -21.05
CA ASN A 45 -1.61 0.33 -20.32
C ASN A 45 -2.59 1.53 -20.44
N LYS A 46 -3.88 1.24 -20.55
CA LYS A 46 -4.93 2.27 -20.57
C LYS A 46 -5.58 2.34 -19.18
N PRO A 47 -5.86 3.54 -18.65
CA PRO A 47 -6.62 3.68 -17.41
C PRO A 47 -7.96 2.95 -17.50
N ARG A 48 -8.33 2.25 -16.41
CA ARG A 48 -9.66 1.65 -16.29
C ARG A 48 -10.69 2.70 -15.96
N SER A 49 -11.91 2.51 -16.45
CA SER A 49 -13.06 3.39 -16.17
C SER A 49 -13.79 3.06 -14.87
N SER A 50 -13.46 1.95 -14.23
CA SER A 50 -14.07 1.50 -12.97
C SER A 50 -13.06 0.77 -12.09
N ASP A 51 -13.24 0.83 -10.77
CA ASP A 51 -12.53 0.03 -9.78
C ASP A 51 -13.57 -0.66 -8.87
N ALA A 52 -13.77 -1.96 -9.06
CA ALA A 52 -14.75 -2.74 -8.30
C ALA A 52 -14.50 -2.76 -6.78
N TYR A 53 -13.32 -2.35 -6.33
CA TYR A 53 -12.91 -2.31 -4.92
C TYR A 53 -12.92 -0.89 -4.34
N ALA A 54 -13.28 0.12 -5.13
CA ALA A 54 -13.45 1.49 -4.68
C ALA A 54 -14.91 1.79 -4.32
N HIS A 55 -15.13 2.82 -3.52
CA HIS A 55 -16.48 3.29 -3.20
C HIS A 55 -17.24 3.64 -4.49
N GLY A 56 -18.47 3.14 -4.61
CA GLY A 56 -19.29 3.35 -5.81
C GLY A 56 -18.77 2.67 -7.09
N GLY A 57 -17.68 1.89 -7.03
CA GLY A 57 -17.06 1.30 -8.21
C GLY A 57 -16.30 2.31 -9.08
N GLU A 58 -16.05 3.51 -8.57
CA GLU A 58 -15.42 4.60 -9.32
C GLU A 58 -13.91 4.44 -9.40
N ALA A 59 -13.36 4.62 -10.61
CA ALA A 59 -11.91 4.63 -10.82
C ALA A 59 -11.29 5.97 -10.38
N GLY A 60 -9.96 5.96 -10.14
CA GLY A 60 -9.18 7.17 -9.87
C GLY A 60 -8.96 7.50 -8.40
N HIS A 61 -9.61 6.80 -7.46
CA HIS A 61 -9.39 7.00 -6.02
C HIS A 61 -8.16 6.27 -5.50
N ARG A 62 -7.79 5.16 -6.12
CA ARG A 62 -6.62 4.38 -5.76
C ARG A 62 -5.37 4.99 -6.39
N PRO A 63 -4.35 5.36 -5.62
CA PRO A 63 -3.12 5.88 -6.20
C PRO A 63 -2.34 4.77 -6.92
N ASP A 64 -1.58 5.15 -7.93
CA ASP A 64 -0.58 4.27 -8.54
C ASP A 64 0.47 3.88 -7.51
N ARG A 65 0.89 2.60 -7.57
CA ARG A 65 1.86 2.05 -6.61
C ARG A 65 1.47 2.38 -5.17
N ALA A 66 0.26 1.99 -4.80
CA ALA A 66 -0.41 2.40 -3.57
C ALA A 66 0.45 2.23 -2.32
N LEU A 67 1.21 1.13 -2.19
CA LEU A 67 2.08 0.90 -1.04
C LEU A 67 3.18 1.97 -0.92
N ILE A 68 3.78 2.37 -2.03
CA ILE A 68 4.81 3.41 -2.04
C ILE A 68 4.19 4.75 -1.68
N THR A 69 3.05 5.08 -2.30
CA THR A 69 2.35 6.35 -2.09
C THR A 69 1.86 6.48 -0.65
N TYR A 70 1.18 5.46 -0.12
CA TYR A 70 0.66 5.48 1.26
C TYR A 70 1.81 5.54 2.29
N THR A 71 2.89 4.78 2.07
CA THR A 71 4.05 4.84 2.96
C THR A 71 4.67 6.24 2.97
N SER A 72 4.82 6.87 1.80
CA SER A 72 5.32 8.23 1.70
C SER A 72 4.47 9.22 2.49
N LYS A 73 3.14 9.15 2.33
CA LYS A 73 2.20 10.02 3.05
C LYS A 73 2.26 9.84 4.56
N ILE A 74 2.35 8.60 5.03
CA ILE A 74 2.50 8.30 6.46
C ILE A 74 3.84 8.82 6.99
N ARG A 75 4.94 8.67 6.24
CA ARG A 75 6.26 9.21 6.63
C ARG A 75 6.29 10.73 6.65
N GLU A 76 5.53 11.40 5.78
CA GLU A 76 5.34 12.85 5.81
C GLU A 76 4.60 13.28 7.08
N ALA A 77 3.51 12.58 7.44
CA ALA A 77 2.69 12.89 8.61
C ALA A 77 3.38 12.54 9.94
N TYR A 78 4.12 11.43 10.00
CA TYR A 78 4.69 10.90 11.23
C TYR A 78 6.15 10.48 11.05
N LYS A 79 7.07 11.28 11.55
CA LYS A 79 8.50 10.91 11.56
C LYS A 79 8.77 9.76 12.54
N GLY A 80 9.59 8.80 12.11
CA GLY A 80 10.05 7.71 12.97
C GLY A 80 8.99 6.70 13.40
N VAL A 81 7.86 6.62 12.69
CA VAL A 81 6.86 5.59 12.93
C VAL A 81 7.23 4.30 12.22
N THR A 82 6.95 3.16 12.83
CA THR A 82 7.14 1.86 12.18
C THR A 82 6.08 1.65 11.11
N VAL A 83 6.51 1.25 9.90
CA VAL A 83 5.66 0.96 8.76
C VAL A 83 5.92 -0.46 8.27
N ILE A 84 4.88 -1.26 8.23
CA ILE A 84 4.88 -2.64 7.74
C ILE A 84 4.00 -2.68 6.50
N ILE A 85 4.53 -3.22 5.41
CA ILE A 85 3.76 -3.39 4.17
C ILE A 85 3.42 -4.87 3.97
N GLY A 86 2.26 -5.12 3.38
CA GLY A 86 1.79 -6.49 3.13
C GLY A 86 0.75 -6.55 2.02
N GLY A 87 0.10 -7.71 1.93
CA GLY A 87 -0.90 -7.99 0.90
C GLY A 87 -0.29 -8.35 -0.45
N ILE A 88 -1.15 -8.43 -1.47
CA ILE A 88 -0.76 -8.96 -2.78
C ILE A 88 0.28 -8.09 -3.50
N GLU A 89 0.15 -6.78 -3.47
CA GLU A 89 1.11 -5.87 -4.11
C GLU A 89 2.50 -6.00 -3.50
N ALA A 90 2.62 -6.07 -2.17
CA ALA A 90 3.89 -6.31 -1.50
C ALA A 90 4.47 -7.68 -1.85
N SER A 91 3.64 -8.71 -1.85
CA SER A 91 4.05 -10.10 -2.14
C SER A 91 4.60 -10.26 -3.55
N LEU A 92 3.93 -9.66 -4.54
CA LEU A 92 4.36 -9.73 -5.95
C LEU A 92 5.66 -8.96 -6.20
N ARG A 93 5.91 -7.89 -5.46
CA ARG A 93 7.04 -6.97 -5.66
C ARG A 93 8.12 -7.07 -4.59
N ARG A 94 8.14 -8.16 -3.80
CA ARG A 94 9.09 -8.36 -2.70
C ARG A 94 10.55 -8.52 -3.14
N PHE A 95 10.75 -8.94 -4.38
CA PHE A 95 12.06 -9.04 -5.03
C PHE A 95 12.23 -7.99 -6.13
N SER A 96 13.41 -7.92 -6.71
CA SER A 96 13.60 -7.18 -7.96
C SER A 96 12.68 -7.76 -9.04
N HIS A 97 12.01 -6.89 -9.76
CA HIS A 97 10.99 -7.27 -10.73
C HIS A 97 10.98 -6.33 -11.93
N TYR A 98 10.51 -6.86 -13.06
CA TYR A 98 10.22 -6.02 -14.22
C TYR A 98 8.89 -5.29 -14.00
N ASP A 99 8.94 -3.97 -14.03
CA ASP A 99 7.77 -3.12 -13.94
C ASP A 99 7.30 -2.75 -15.36
N TYR A 100 6.22 -3.39 -15.78
CA TYR A 100 5.65 -3.24 -17.12
C TYR A 100 5.28 -1.78 -17.44
N TRP A 101 4.73 -1.06 -16.49
CA TRP A 101 4.25 0.32 -16.70
C TRP A 101 5.37 1.33 -16.88
N SER A 102 6.49 1.17 -16.23
CA SER A 102 7.68 2.02 -16.40
C SER A 102 8.72 1.43 -17.36
N ASN A 103 8.50 0.22 -17.86
CA ASN A 103 9.44 -0.53 -18.73
C ASN A 103 10.85 -0.60 -18.12
N LYS A 104 10.94 -0.93 -16.84
CA LYS A 104 12.20 -0.96 -16.09
C LYS A 104 12.24 -2.12 -15.11
N VAL A 105 13.43 -2.61 -14.83
CA VAL A 105 13.66 -3.45 -13.66
C VAL A 105 13.71 -2.56 -12.43
N ARG A 106 12.81 -2.81 -11.47
CA ARG A 106 12.77 -2.14 -10.18
C ARG A 106 13.32 -3.05 -9.10
N ARG A 107 13.87 -2.48 -8.08
CA ARG A 107 14.27 -3.20 -6.87
C ARG A 107 13.06 -3.59 -6.03
N SER A 108 13.28 -4.36 -4.97
CA SER A 108 12.22 -4.73 -4.03
C SER A 108 11.38 -3.53 -3.58
N ILE A 109 10.07 -3.72 -3.49
CA ILE A 109 9.14 -2.69 -2.98
C ILE A 109 9.43 -2.30 -1.54
N LEU A 110 10.05 -3.17 -0.75
CA LEU A 110 10.51 -2.83 0.60
C LEU A 110 11.48 -1.64 0.57
N LEU A 111 12.40 -1.64 -0.37
CA LEU A 111 13.38 -0.56 -0.55
C LEU A 111 12.75 0.68 -1.18
N ASP A 112 11.88 0.50 -2.18
CA ASP A 112 11.26 1.61 -2.88
C ASP A 112 10.24 2.35 -2.01
N SER A 113 9.50 1.65 -1.17
CA SER A 113 8.54 2.24 -0.22
C SER A 113 9.22 2.82 1.03
N LYS A 114 10.46 2.39 1.35
CA LYS A 114 11.15 2.70 2.61
C LYS A 114 10.36 2.22 3.83
N ALA A 115 9.61 1.14 3.71
CA ALA A 115 8.97 0.47 4.84
C ALA A 115 10.03 -0.26 5.69
N ASP A 116 9.70 -0.52 6.95
CA ASP A 116 10.62 -1.18 7.88
C ASP A 116 10.56 -2.70 7.73
N LEU A 117 9.39 -3.23 7.39
CA LEU A 117 9.16 -4.67 7.25
C LEU A 117 8.18 -4.95 6.10
N LEU A 118 8.34 -6.10 5.45
CA LEU A 118 7.43 -6.63 4.46
C LEU A 118 6.97 -8.02 4.87
N LEU A 119 5.65 -8.20 5.01
CA LEU A 119 5.00 -9.48 5.22
C LEU A 119 4.36 -9.95 3.92
N TYR A 120 4.73 -11.12 3.44
CA TYR A 120 4.24 -11.66 2.17
C TYR A 120 3.35 -12.89 2.37
N GLY A 121 2.55 -13.20 1.37
CA GLY A 121 1.61 -14.32 1.41
C GLY A 121 0.45 -14.09 2.36
N MET A 122 0.01 -15.17 3.02
CA MET A 122 -1.03 -15.15 4.05
C MET A 122 -0.42 -14.65 5.36
N GLY A 123 -0.62 -13.37 5.65
CA GLY A 123 0.09 -12.65 6.72
C GLY A 123 -0.46 -12.78 8.13
N GLU A 124 -1.53 -13.57 8.34
CA GLU A 124 -2.28 -13.61 9.61
C GLU A 124 -1.42 -14.04 10.81
N HIS A 125 -0.62 -15.07 10.64
CA HIS A 125 0.30 -15.52 11.70
C HIS A 125 1.49 -14.58 11.86
N SER A 126 2.11 -14.19 10.74
CA SER A 126 3.30 -13.34 10.76
C SER A 126 3.03 -11.96 11.36
N ILE A 127 1.83 -11.41 11.20
CA ILE A 127 1.49 -10.11 11.81
C ILE A 127 1.35 -10.21 13.33
N ILE A 128 0.81 -11.32 13.85
CA ILE A 128 0.70 -11.57 15.30
C ILE A 128 2.10 -11.70 15.89
N GLU A 129 2.95 -12.56 15.32
CA GLU A 129 4.33 -12.74 15.75
C GLU A 129 5.16 -11.44 15.71
N THR A 130 4.87 -10.57 14.75
CA THR A 130 5.56 -9.27 14.65
C THR A 130 5.08 -8.27 15.68
N ALA A 131 3.82 -8.37 16.13
CA ALA A 131 3.22 -7.46 17.10
C ALA A 131 3.54 -7.83 18.57
N ASP A 132 3.87 -9.07 18.83
CA ASP A 132 4.27 -9.60 20.15
C ASP A 132 5.75 -9.33 20.45
#